data_197be54c6732477abd24d03a2bfd3890
#
_entry.id   197be54c6732477abd24d03a2bfd3890
#
_cell.length_a   1.000
_cell.length_b   1.000
_cell.length_c   1.000
_cell.angle_alpha   90.00
_cell.angle_beta   90.00
_cell.angle_gamma   90.00
#
_symmetry.space_group_name_H-M   'P 1'
#
loop_
_entity.id
_entity.type
_entity.pdbx_description
1 polymer ?
#
loop_
_entity_poly.entity_id
_entity_poly.type
_entity_poly.pdbx_seq_one_letter_code
_entity_poly.pdbx_strand_id
1 'polypeptide(L)'
;RSVVSSFHTTMSVLEGLADYEQYGYTYRLDEVKRRIMPAQEYLLKRYLFRSLRTGNVVKSEFKTFHYPPRWKYDCFRALEYFVKVDHVYDERMDEALVLVEKAFEKGYVGKGTTYPGKIYFPLEQSGKGRFNTFRGLRILKKYDHEAWLAAIKEQGIKYD
;
A
#
# COMPACT_ATOMS: atom_id res chain seq x y z
N ARG A 1 -15.47 -24.53 -1.16
CA ARG A 1 -14.14 -23.92 -1.44
C ARG A 1 -14.34 -22.55 -2.08
N SER A 2 -13.63 -21.51 -1.60
CA SER A 2 -13.61 -20.21 -2.28
C SER A 2 -12.92 -20.35 -3.62
N VAL A 3 -13.58 -19.90 -4.69
CA VAL A 3 -13.02 -19.84 -6.05
C VAL A 3 -12.43 -18.46 -6.37
N VAL A 4 -12.53 -17.52 -5.43
CA VAL A 4 -12.02 -16.15 -5.59
C VAL A 4 -10.87 -15.92 -4.63
N SER A 5 -9.76 -15.34 -5.10
CA SER A 5 -8.61 -14.97 -4.30
C SER A 5 -9.00 -13.95 -3.23
N SER A 6 -8.27 -13.93 -2.11
CA SER A 6 -8.41 -12.89 -1.09
C SER A 6 -7.48 -11.71 -1.36
N PHE A 7 -7.80 -10.53 -0.82
CA PHE A 7 -6.88 -9.38 -0.84
C PHE A 7 -5.50 -9.73 -0.27
N HIS A 8 -5.45 -10.45 0.84
CA HIS A 8 -4.20 -10.86 1.48
C HIS A 8 -3.33 -11.73 0.56
N THR A 9 -3.93 -12.77 -0.03
CA THR A 9 -3.22 -13.69 -0.92
C THR A 9 -2.81 -12.99 -2.20
N THR A 10 -3.71 -12.22 -2.82
CA THR A 10 -3.43 -11.48 -4.06
C THR A 10 -2.23 -10.54 -3.86
N MET A 11 -2.22 -9.78 -2.76
CA MET A 11 -1.14 -8.84 -2.46
C MET A 11 0.21 -9.55 -2.29
N SER A 12 0.24 -10.61 -1.48
CA SER A 12 1.49 -11.35 -1.24
C SER A 12 2.03 -12.01 -2.51
N VAL A 13 1.15 -12.49 -3.39
CA VAL A 13 1.56 -13.05 -4.70
C VAL A 13 2.11 -11.94 -5.60
N LEU A 14 1.43 -10.78 -5.68
CA LEU A 14 1.88 -9.65 -6.49
C LEU A 14 3.25 -9.14 -6.07
N GLU A 15 3.50 -9.01 -4.77
CA GLU A 15 4.82 -8.61 -4.25
C GLU A 15 5.90 -9.64 -4.63
N GLY A 16 5.63 -10.94 -4.43
CA GLY A 16 6.57 -12.00 -4.80
C GLY A 16 6.87 -12.05 -6.30
N LEU A 17 5.86 -11.83 -7.16
CA LEU A 17 6.05 -11.78 -8.60
C LEU A 17 6.83 -10.53 -9.04
N ALA A 18 6.59 -9.38 -8.40
CA ALA A 18 7.36 -8.17 -8.64
C ALA A 18 8.84 -8.35 -8.24
N ASP A 19 9.09 -8.97 -7.08
CA ASP A 19 10.45 -9.30 -6.65
C ASP A 19 11.13 -10.27 -7.60
N TYR A 20 10.40 -11.28 -8.09
CA TYR A 20 10.90 -12.24 -9.07
C TYR A 20 11.46 -11.52 -10.32
N GLU A 21 10.71 -10.58 -10.88
CA GLU A 21 11.14 -9.79 -12.03
C GLU A 21 12.28 -8.83 -11.66
N GLN A 22 12.17 -8.13 -10.54
CA GLN A 22 13.16 -7.14 -10.10
C GLN A 22 14.54 -7.76 -9.83
N TYR A 23 14.58 -9.00 -9.31
CA TYR A 23 15.84 -9.74 -9.09
C TYR A 23 16.39 -10.43 -10.33
N GLY A 24 15.79 -10.20 -11.50
CA GLY A 24 16.30 -10.68 -12.79
C GLY A 24 16.06 -12.17 -13.06
N TYR A 25 15.12 -12.80 -12.36
CA TYR A 25 14.74 -14.17 -12.66
C TYR A 25 13.97 -14.25 -13.98
N THR A 26 14.36 -15.15 -14.87
CA THR A 26 13.82 -15.24 -16.23
C THR A 26 12.97 -16.49 -16.49
N TYR A 27 13.08 -17.51 -15.66
CA TYR A 27 12.33 -18.75 -15.86
C TYR A 27 10.80 -18.48 -15.85
N ARG A 28 10.13 -18.77 -16.95
CA ARG A 28 8.70 -18.53 -17.15
C ARG A 28 8.24 -17.07 -16.92
N LEU A 29 9.11 -16.10 -17.16
CA LEU A 29 8.84 -14.69 -16.88
C LEU A 29 7.58 -14.17 -17.61
N ASP A 30 7.37 -14.57 -18.87
CA ASP A 30 6.18 -14.17 -19.64
C ASP A 30 4.88 -14.69 -19.01
N GLU A 31 4.91 -15.86 -18.40
CA GLU A 31 3.76 -16.40 -17.68
C GLU A 31 3.51 -15.63 -16.38
N VAL A 32 4.57 -15.29 -15.67
CA VAL A 32 4.51 -14.42 -14.48
C VAL A 32 3.87 -13.08 -14.85
N LYS A 33 4.35 -12.41 -15.90
CA LYS A 33 3.80 -11.12 -16.37
C LYS A 33 2.32 -11.22 -16.74
N ARG A 34 1.91 -12.27 -17.41
CA ARG A 34 0.49 -12.51 -17.75
C ARG A 34 -0.40 -12.69 -16.52
N ARG A 35 0.15 -13.09 -15.36
CA ARG A 35 -0.62 -13.26 -14.11
C ARG A 35 -0.66 -11.99 -13.27
N ILE A 36 0.30 -11.08 -13.43
CA ILE A 36 0.36 -9.81 -12.68
C ILE A 36 -0.84 -8.93 -13.04
N MET A 37 -1.11 -8.69 -14.32
CA MET A 37 -2.18 -7.77 -14.76
C MET A 37 -3.57 -8.12 -14.20
N PRO A 38 -4.06 -9.36 -14.30
CA PRO A 38 -5.35 -9.73 -13.71
C PRO A 38 -5.38 -9.58 -12.18
N ALA A 39 -4.24 -9.78 -11.51
CA ALA A 39 -4.15 -9.65 -10.06
C ALA A 39 -4.13 -8.17 -9.61
N GLN A 40 -3.48 -7.29 -10.36
CA GLN A 40 -3.57 -5.84 -10.16
C GLN A 40 -5.01 -5.36 -10.38
N GLU A 41 -5.62 -5.78 -11.49
CA GLU A 41 -7.00 -5.45 -11.83
C GLU A 41 -7.99 -5.96 -10.77
N TYR A 42 -7.72 -7.09 -10.13
CA TYR A 42 -8.50 -7.57 -8.99
C TYR A 42 -8.54 -6.55 -7.85
N LEU A 43 -7.42 -5.87 -7.55
CA LEU A 43 -7.34 -4.85 -6.51
C LEU A 43 -8.00 -3.54 -6.95
N LEU A 44 -7.71 -3.07 -8.16
CA LEU A 44 -8.21 -1.81 -8.72
C LEU A 44 -9.73 -1.81 -8.86
N LYS A 45 -10.34 -2.86 -9.42
CA LYS A 45 -11.81 -3.01 -9.51
C LYS A 45 -12.52 -2.95 -8.15
N ARG A 46 -11.78 -3.16 -7.08
CA ARG A 46 -12.27 -3.10 -5.70
C ARG A 46 -11.89 -1.81 -4.99
N TYR A 47 -11.43 -0.80 -5.73
CA TYR A 47 -10.98 0.48 -5.16
C TYR A 47 -10.04 0.25 -3.97
N LEU A 48 -9.20 -0.79 -4.07
CA LEU A 48 -8.23 -1.30 -3.08
C LEU A 48 -8.83 -1.85 -1.77
N PHE A 49 -10.11 -1.64 -1.45
CA PHE A 49 -10.72 -2.14 -0.19
C PHE A 49 -12.23 -2.40 -0.25
N ARG A 50 -12.84 -2.30 -1.45
CA ARG A 50 -14.30 -2.48 -1.60
C ARG A 50 -14.68 -3.85 -2.10
N SER A 51 -15.90 -4.25 -1.78
CA SER A 51 -16.54 -5.46 -2.30
C SER A 51 -17.15 -5.19 -3.68
N LEU A 52 -16.83 -6.00 -4.68
CA LEU A 52 -17.47 -5.90 -5.99
C LEU A 52 -18.99 -6.14 -5.94
N ARG A 53 -19.45 -6.94 -4.98
CA ARG A 53 -20.86 -7.30 -4.89
C ARG A 53 -21.71 -6.20 -4.27
N THR A 54 -21.18 -5.51 -3.26
CA THR A 54 -21.95 -4.57 -2.45
C THR A 54 -21.45 -3.13 -2.53
N GLY A 55 -20.26 -2.87 -3.10
CA GLY A 55 -19.60 -1.57 -3.05
C GLY A 55 -19.06 -1.17 -1.66
N ASN A 56 -19.46 -1.89 -0.62
CA ASN A 56 -19.06 -1.56 0.75
C ASN A 56 -17.60 -1.90 1.03
N VAL A 57 -17.02 -1.24 2.03
CA VAL A 57 -15.70 -1.58 2.59
C VAL A 57 -15.73 -3.01 3.10
N VAL A 58 -14.79 -3.85 2.64
CA VAL A 58 -14.74 -5.28 3.01
C VAL A 58 -14.40 -5.47 4.48
N LYS A 59 -13.41 -4.72 4.97
CA LYS A 59 -13.00 -4.69 6.38
C LYS A 59 -12.47 -3.29 6.73
N SER A 60 -12.80 -2.80 7.92
CA SER A 60 -12.31 -1.51 8.41
C SER A 60 -10.78 -1.46 8.48
N GLU A 61 -10.14 -2.59 8.82
CA GLU A 61 -8.68 -2.71 8.92
C GLU A 61 -7.97 -2.48 7.57
N PHE A 62 -8.68 -2.64 6.44
CA PHE A 62 -8.10 -2.35 5.13
C PHE A 62 -7.83 -0.85 4.88
N LYS A 63 -8.40 0.02 5.71
CA LYS A 63 -8.19 1.47 5.69
C LYS A 63 -7.22 1.96 6.76
N THR A 64 -6.56 1.06 7.48
CA THR A 64 -5.58 1.41 8.52
C THR A 64 -4.17 1.12 8.03
N PHE A 65 -3.20 1.86 8.56
CA PHE A 65 -1.81 1.76 8.14
C PHE A 65 -1.00 1.05 9.21
N HIS A 66 -0.64 -0.20 8.93
CA HIS A 66 0.10 -1.03 9.87
C HIS A 66 1.58 -1.05 9.52
N TYR A 67 2.44 -1.06 10.55
CA TYR A 67 3.86 -1.32 10.35
C TYR A 67 4.41 -2.22 11.46
N PRO A 68 5.13 -3.28 11.11
CA PRO A 68 5.24 -3.85 9.77
C PRO A 68 3.90 -4.49 9.31
N PRO A 69 3.57 -4.43 8.01
CA PRO A 69 2.29 -4.98 7.50
C PRO A 69 2.22 -6.50 7.59
N ARG A 70 3.36 -7.19 7.71
CA ARG A 70 3.50 -8.64 7.69
C ARG A 70 2.78 -9.23 6.47
N TRP A 71 1.94 -10.29 6.67
CA TRP A 71 1.16 -10.90 5.61
C TRP A 71 -0.22 -10.25 5.40
N LYS A 72 -0.63 -9.35 6.29
CA LYS A 72 -1.96 -8.74 6.22
C LYS A 72 -2.01 -7.63 5.18
N TYR A 73 -3.20 -7.48 4.62
CA TYR A 73 -3.52 -6.48 3.62
C TYR A 73 -4.07 -5.22 4.28
N ASP A 74 -3.65 -4.09 3.78
CA ASP A 74 -4.32 -2.79 3.84
C ASP A 74 -4.09 -2.03 2.52
N CYS A 75 -4.87 -0.97 2.26
CA CYS A 75 -4.76 -0.21 1.03
C CYS A 75 -3.43 0.55 0.92
N PHE A 76 -2.79 0.85 2.02
CA PHE A 76 -1.48 1.49 2.08
C PHE A 76 -0.39 0.56 1.49
N ARG A 77 -0.41 -0.71 1.88
CA ARG A 77 0.46 -1.75 1.31
C ARG A 77 0.22 -1.92 -0.20
N ALA A 78 -1.05 -1.85 -0.63
CA ALA A 78 -1.36 -1.92 -2.05
C ALA A 78 -0.81 -0.72 -2.83
N LEU A 79 -0.98 0.50 -2.32
CA LEU A 79 -0.41 1.69 -2.95
C LEU A 79 1.12 1.64 -3.02
N GLU A 80 1.80 1.14 -1.97
CA GLU A 80 3.26 0.92 -2.01
C GLU A 80 3.68 -0.07 -3.09
N TYR A 81 2.91 -1.16 -3.25
CA TYR A 81 3.16 -2.10 -4.33
C TYR A 81 3.06 -1.40 -5.70
N PHE A 82 2.02 -0.61 -5.94
CA PHE A 82 1.86 0.13 -7.19
C PHE A 82 2.98 1.15 -7.42
N VAL A 83 3.46 1.81 -6.37
CA VAL A 83 4.68 2.65 -6.44
C VAL A 83 5.91 1.82 -6.82
N LYS A 84 6.09 0.64 -6.20
CA LYS A 84 7.24 -0.24 -6.43
C LYS A 84 7.36 -0.72 -7.87
N VAL A 85 6.22 -1.04 -8.50
CA VAL A 85 6.18 -1.52 -9.89
C VAL A 85 6.01 -0.40 -10.91
N ASP A 86 6.17 0.84 -10.48
CA ASP A 86 6.02 2.06 -11.30
C ASP A 86 4.70 2.15 -12.06
N HIS A 87 3.61 1.64 -11.46
CA HIS A 87 2.28 1.67 -12.06
C HIS A 87 1.83 3.12 -12.28
N VAL A 88 1.20 3.39 -13.42
CA VAL A 88 0.61 4.71 -13.70
C VAL A 88 -0.57 4.98 -12.77
N TYR A 89 -0.86 6.27 -12.56
CA TYR A 89 -2.04 6.66 -11.80
C TYR A 89 -3.32 6.06 -12.41
N ASP A 90 -4.23 5.65 -11.54
CA ASP A 90 -5.55 5.11 -11.88
C ASP A 90 -6.57 5.71 -10.90
N GLU A 91 -7.64 6.32 -11.42
CA GLU A 91 -8.69 6.98 -10.62
C GLU A 91 -9.31 6.08 -9.54
N ARG A 92 -9.25 4.77 -9.73
CA ARG A 92 -9.71 3.78 -8.76
C ARG A 92 -8.85 3.72 -7.48
N MET A 93 -7.70 4.41 -7.46
CA MET A 93 -6.83 4.58 -6.28
C MET A 93 -7.23 5.77 -5.40
N ASP A 94 -8.07 6.71 -5.89
CA ASP A 94 -8.36 8.00 -5.26
C ASP A 94 -8.83 7.87 -3.82
N GLU A 95 -9.78 6.98 -3.55
CA GLU A 95 -10.28 6.81 -2.19
C GLU A 95 -9.17 6.37 -1.21
N ALA A 96 -8.21 5.58 -1.68
CA ALA A 96 -7.07 5.15 -0.88
C ALA A 96 -6.04 6.28 -0.73
N LEU A 97 -5.80 7.08 -1.78
CA LEU A 97 -4.93 8.26 -1.73
C LEU A 97 -5.45 9.29 -0.75
N VAL A 98 -6.74 9.60 -0.76
CA VAL A 98 -7.39 10.49 0.23
C VAL A 98 -7.17 10.00 1.67
N LEU A 99 -7.11 8.68 1.92
CA LEU A 99 -6.76 8.16 3.25
C LEU A 99 -5.30 8.43 3.61
N VAL A 100 -4.39 8.41 2.63
CA VAL A 100 -2.98 8.76 2.84
C VAL A 100 -2.84 10.25 3.17
N GLU A 101 -3.46 11.13 2.38
CA GLU A 101 -3.46 12.58 2.61
C GLU A 101 -3.97 12.92 4.01
N LYS A 102 -5.15 12.40 4.37
CA LYS A 102 -5.74 12.58 5.72
C LYS A 102 -4.82 12.10 6.84
N ALA A 103 -4.03 11.06 6.60
CA ALA A 103 -3.08 10.57 7.60
C ALA A 103 -1.96 11.59 7.90
N PHE A 104 -1.70 12.53 6.97
CA PHE A 104 -0.72 13.60 7.13
C PHE A 104 -1.27 14.89 7.77
N GLU A 105 -2.54 14.97 8.15
CA GLU A 105 -3.13 16.18 8.79
C GLU A 105 -2.35 16.71 10.00
N LYS A 106 -1.53 15.85 10.62
CA LYS A 106 -0.63 16.21 11.75
C LYS A 106 0.84 16.33 11.33
N GLY A 107 1.11 16.44 10.04
CA GLY A 107 2.46 16.47 9.49
C GLY A 107 3.20 15.13 9.49
N TYR A 108 2.59 14.05 9.97
CA TYR A 108 3.18 12.71 9.96
C TYR A 108 2.09 11.64 10.00
N VAL A 109 2.39 10.46 9.48
CA VAL A 109 1.52 9.29 9.61
C VAL A 109 1.78 8.59 10.94
N GLY A 110 0.74 8.27 11.69
CA GLY A 110 0.86 7.50 12.93
C GLY A 110 1.43 6.09 12.69
N LYS A 111 1.98 5.47 13.75
CA LYS A 111 2.53 4.11 13.65
C LYS A 111 1.50 3.04 13.32
N GLY A 112 0.22 3.38 13.43
CA GLY A 112 -0.88 2.44 13.27
C GLY A 112 -0.97 1.41 14.40
N THR A 113 -1.88 0.45 14.26
CA THR A 113 -2.01 -0.67 15.19
C THR A 113 -1.02 -1.78 14.82
N THR A 114 -0.36 -2.33 15.83
CA THR A 114 0.47 -3.52 15.64
C THR A 114 -0.41 -4.77 15.58
N TYR A 115 -0.05 -5.72 14.72
CA TYR A 115 -0.72 -7.01 14.73
C TYR A 115 -0.35 -7.82 15.97
N PRO A 116 -1.28 -8.59 16.55
CA PRO A 116 -0.98 -9.46 17.68
C PRO A 116 0.09 -10.49 17.30
N GLY A 117 0.92 -10.83 18.26
CA GLY A 117 1.99 -11.81 18.11
C GLY A 117 3.22 -11.44 18.94
N LYS A 118 4.15 -12.37 19.04
CA LYS A 118 5.39 -12.14 19.78
C LYS A 118 6.24 -11.08 19.08
N ILE A 119 6.55 -10.01 19.80
CA ILE A 119 7.41 -8.92 19.37
C ILE A 119 8.65 -8.97 20.26
N TYR A 120 9.82 -9.13 19.66
CA TYR A 120 11.10 -9.15 20.39
C TYR A 120 11.60 -7.75 20.71
N PHE A 121 11.35 -6.80 19.81
CA PHE A 121 11.60 -5.38 20.02
C PHE A 121 10.66 -4.54 19.14
N PRO A 122 10.22 -3.37 19.61
CA PRO A 122 9.36 -2.50 18.82
C PRO A 122 10.18 -1.80 17.72
N LEU A 123 9.72 -1.88 16.48
CA LEU A 123 10.30 -1.12 15.36
C LEU A 123 9.95 0.37 15.45
N GLU A 124 8.80 0.69 16.04
CA GLU A 124 8.34 2.04 16.31
C GLU A 124 8.01 2.20 17.79
N GLN A 125 8.67 3.14 18.45
CA GLN A 125 8.53 3.34 19.91
C GLN A 125 7.54 4.46 20.27
N SER A 126 7.37 5.46 19.40
CA SER A 126 6.49 6.61 19.65
C SER A 126 5.19 6.50 18.83
N GLY A 127 4.23 7.39 19.13
CA GLY A 127 3.00 7.53 18.34
C GLY A 127 3.23 8.01 16.91
N LYS A 128 4.38 8.67 16.64
CA LYS A 128 4.81 9.08 15.30
C LYS A 128 5.37 7.87 14.55
N GLY A 129 4.70 7.44 13.48
CA GLY A 129 5.14 6.32 12.67
C GLY A 129 6.16 6.75 11.62
N ARG A 130 7.45 6.74 11.95
CA ARG A 130 8.51 7.15 11.02
C ARG A 130 8.48 6.35 9.73
N PHE A 131 8.33 5.04 9.84
CA PHE A 131 8.25 4.17 8.67
C PHE A 131 6.97 4.43 7.87
N ASN A 132 5.81 4.57 8.52
CA ASN A 132 4.56 4.89 7.83
C ASN A 132 4.61 6.29 7.18
N THR A 133 5.25 7.27 7.83
CA THR A 133 5.46 8.60 7.25
C THR A 133 6.32 8.51 5.99
N PHE A 134 7.46 7.80 6.04
CA PHE A 134 8.31 7.60 4.87
C PHE A 134 7.58 6.88 3.72
N ARG A 135 6.83 5.83 4.03
CA ARG A 135 6.02 5.08 3.07
C ARG A 135 4.98 5.98 2.41
N GLY A 136 4.25 6.77 3.22
CA GLY A 136 3.24 7.71 2.76
C GLY A 136 3.83 8.80 1.86
N LEU A 137 4.98 9.37 2.22
CA LEU A 137 5.68 10.35 1.38
C LEU A 137 6.06 9.77 0.01
N ARG A 138 6.47 8.51 -0.06
CA ARG A 138 6.75 7.84 -1.34
C ARG A 138 5.49 7.71 -2.21
N ILE A 139 4.36 7.36 -1.60
CA ILE A 139 3.07 7.25 -2.29
C ILE A 139 2.64 8.62 -2.84
N LEU A 140 2.63 9.65 -1.99
CA LEU A 140 2.26 11.00 -2.39
C LEU A 140 3.22 11.55 -3.47
N LYS A 141 4.52 11.35 -3.33
CA LYS A 141 5.50 11.77 -4.36
C LYS A 141 5.17 11.22 -5.74
N LYS A 142 4.65 9.99 -5.81
CA LYS A 142 4.31 9.32 -7.07
C LYS A 142 2.96 9.77 -7.63
N TYR A 143 1.94 9.90 -6.78
CA TYR A 143 0.56 10.02 -7.22
C TYR A 143 -0.10 11.36 -6.91
N ASP A 144 0.43 12.12 -5.93
CA ASP A 144 -0.08 13.43 -5.55
C ASP A 144 1.08 14.34 -5.12
N HIS A 145 1.68 14.99 -6.12
CA HIS A 145 2.85 15.83 -5.90
C HIS A 145 2.55 17.06 -5.03
N GLU A 146 1.36 17.63 -5.11
CA GLU A 146 0.97 18.79 -4.31
C GLU A 146 0.84 18.42 -2.83
N ALA A 147 0.14 17.34 -2.52
CA ALA A 147 0.05 16.82 -1.16
C ALA A 147 1.43 16.41 -0.62
N TRP A 148 2.31 15.85 -1.47
CA TRP A 148 3.69 15.54 -1.09
C TRP A 148 4.47 16.79 -0.70
N LEU A 149 4.42 17.88 -1.50
CA LEU A 149 5.09 19.15 -1.19
C LEU A 149 4.59 19.74 0.14
N ALA A 150 3.26 19.71 0.36
CA ALA A 150 2.68 20.14 1.64
C ALA A 150 3.22 19.33 2.82
N ALA A 151 3.22 17.99 2.70
CA ALA A 151 3.68 17.09 3.74
C ALA A 151 5.18 17.26 4.09
N ILE A 152 6.07 17.42 3.10
CA ILE A 152 7.50 17.64 3.36
C ILE A 152 7.79 19.00 3.98
N LYS A 153 7.03 20.04 3.60
CA LYS A 153 7.16 21.38 4.19
C LYS A 153 6.87 21.34 5.69
N GLU A 154 5.84 20.60 6.10
CA GLU A 154 5.50 20.39 7.51
C GLU A 154 6.61 19.62 8.29
N GLN A 155 7.39 18.77 7.61
CA GLN A 155 8.57 18.12 8.20
C GLN A 155 9.78 19.04 8.33
N GLY A 156 9.70 20.31 7.87
CA GLY A 156 10.84 21.22 7.83
C GLY A 156 11.91 20.85 6.80
N ILE A 157 11.60 19.95 5.88
CA ILE A 157 12.50 19.56 4.80
C ILE A 157 12.43 20.63 3.70
N LYS A 158 13.57 21.28 3.44
CA LYS A 158 13.70 22.16 2.25
C LYS A 158 13.96 21.27 1.04
N TYR A 159 13.15 21.45 0.01
CA TYR A 159 13.31 20.81 -1.28
C TYR A 159 13.56 21.93 -2.29
N ASP A 160 14.83 22.00 -2.76
CA ASP A 160 15.27 22.91 -3.80
C ASP A 160 15.06 22.28 -5.18
#